data_238183389a771cb08a5e3be40284d1cd
#
_entry.id   238183389a771cb08a5e3be40284d1cd
#
_cell.length_a   1.000
_cell.length_b   1.000
_cell.length_c   1.000
_cell.angle_alpha   90.00
_cell.angle_beta   90.00
_cell.angle_gamma   90.00
#
_symmetry.space_group_name_H-M   'P 1'
#
loop_
_entity.id
_entity.type
_entity.pdbx_description
1 polymer ?
#
loop_
_entity_poly.entity_id
_entity_poly.type
_entity_poly.pdbx_seq_one_letter_code
_entity_poly.pdbx_strand_id
1 'polypeptide(L)'
;AAVGRVPGKLAEDGGGARAELAEWREISTEKIVKPLSAGWVRDDTFVPLRTVAKDAMDLKEKLLEIPGVMISDTKVRFYPFGEKAAQLTGYVQNITAEELEKRAGQGYNRNSIIGKAGAERIYEEQLRPKDGYAIQILNQLGEVKDTVLEKSAEDGQDVKLAIDITLQQYLYQEMEGDEGCAVAMDPTTGAVRALVSTPAYDPNDFVMGYTSSAWDALNSDEAQPLYNRYLAAWTPGSSFKPVVAALGLTEGTLDPDEDVKNDGLKWQKDSSWGDYYVTTLVDYPVKNLENALVHSDNIYFAKAACAMGTDGFTKGLASLGFGEELPFDFTATASSFGSDGKIASETELADSGYGQGKVLMNPIHLSVIYSALVNGGDMVKPCLLDSESASCWKEGGSWVLYLASPCCPSSICWGRK
;
A
#
# COMPACT_ATOMS: atom_id res chain seq x y z
N ALA A 1 -13.53 23.92 -8.76
CA ALA A 1 -13.73 25.28 -8.27
C ALA A 1 -14.06 25.25 -6.77
N ALA A 2 -13.58 26.22 -6.00
CA ALA A 2 -13.94 26.38 -4.59
C ALA A 2 -15.31 27.06 -4.48
N VAL A 3 -16.22 26.45 -3.72
CA VAL A 3 -17.49 27.04 -3.32
C VAL A 3 -17.31 27.59 -1.90
N GLY A 4 -17.62 28.85 -1.72
CA GLY A 4 -17.50 29.50 -0.43
C GLY A 4 -18.59 30.52 -0.20
N ARG A 5 -18.58 31.17 0.96
CA ARG A 5 -19.52 32.22 1.34
C ARG A 5 -18.82 33.54 1.64
N VAL A 6 -19.55 34.60 1.35
CA VAL A 6 -19.17 35.98 1.72
C VAL A 6 -20.22 36.46 2.74
N PRO A 7 -19.88 36.63 4.02
CA PRO A 7 -20.82 36.94 5.10
C PRO A 7 -21.68 38.17 4.85
N GLY A 8 -21.10 39.26 4.34
CA GLY A 8 -21.84 40.50 4.08
C GLY A 8 -22.84 40.46 2.93
N LYS A 9 -22.87 39.36 2.14
CA LYS A 9 -23.87 39.11 1.08
C LYS A 9 -25.02 38.21 1.55
N LEU A 10 -25.08 37.88 2.86
CA LEU A 10 -26.16 37.13 3.42
C LEU A 10 -27.41 38.06 3.57
N ALA A 11 -28.58 37.58 3.14
CA ALA A 11 -29.85 38.19 3.49
C ALA A 11 -30.04 38.13 5.03
N GLU A 12 -30.88 38.99 5.55
CA GLU A 12 -31.17 39.09 7.00
C GLU A 12 -31.57 37.74 7.65
N ASP A 13 -32.06 36.78 6.85
CA ASP A 13 -32.31 35.37 7.23
C ASP A 13 -31.15 34.43 6.83
N GLY A 14 -29.99 34.65 7.43
CA GLY A 14 -28.81 33.79 7.20
C GLY A 14 -28.97 32.32 7.66
N GLY A 15 -30.02 32.00 8.39
CA GLY A 15 -30.33 30.65 8.87
C GLY A 15 -30.84 29.71 7.77
N GLY A 16 -31.78 30.19 6.95
CA GLY A 16 -32.34 29.41 5.83
C GLY A 16 -31.28 29.02 4.82
N ALA A 17 -30.47 29.97 4.36
CA ALA A 17 -29.39 29.72 3.41
C ALA A 17 -28.27 28.79 3.96
N ARG A 18 -28.08 28.70 5.27
CA ARG A 18 -27.16 27.73 5.90
C ARG A 18 -27.74 26.31 5.92
N ALA A 19 -29.04 26.19 6.20
CA ALA A 19 -29.75 24.93 6.17
C ALA A 19 -29.78 24.35 4.75
N GLU A 20 -30.08 25.18 3.76
CA GLU A 20 -30.13 24.82 2.35
C GLU A 20 -28.74 24.36 1.85
N LEU A 21 -27.66 25.05 2.19
CA LEU A 21 -26.28 24.61 1.91
C LEU A 21 -25.93 23.29 2.59
N ALA A 22 -26.40 23.07 3.82
CA ALA A 22 -26.18 21.84 4.56
C ALA A 22 -26.91 20.66 3.90
N GLU A 23 -28.17 20.86 3.50
CA GLU A 23 -29.00 19.87 2.81
C GLU A 23 -28.40 19.48 1.45
N TRP A 24 -28.02 20.46 0.63
CA TRP A 24 -27.41 20.22 -0.70
C TRP A 24 -26.09 19.45 -0.64
N ARG A 25 -25.42 19.42 0.48
CA ARG A 25 -24.07 18.90 0.63
C ARG A 25 -23.94 17.79 1.65
N GLU A 26 -25.00 17.41 2.35
CA GLU A 26 -24.93 16.50 3.49
C GLU A 26 -23.80 16.88 4.48
N ILE A 27 -23.54 18.18 4.60
CA ILE A 27 -22.54 18.72 5.53
C ILE A 27 -23.28 19.22 6.75
N SER A 28 -22.84 18.89 7.95
CA SER A 28 -23.44 19.43 9.16
C SER A 28 -23.37 20.96 9.17
N THR A 29 -24.43 21.60 9.59
CA THR A 29 -24.50 23.07 9.73
C THR A 29 -23.32 23.62 10.53
N GLU A 30 -22.82 22.86 11.49
CA GLU A 30 -21.65 23.20 12.31
C GLU A 30 -20.36 23.35 11.50
N LYS A 31 -20.13 22.48 10.51
CA LYS A 31 -18.98 22.56 9.57
C LYS A 31 -19.05 23.79 8.67
N ILE A 32 -20.22 24.35 8.47
CA ILE A 32 -20.43 25.61 7.73
C ILE A 32 -20.23 26.82 8.66
N VAL A 33 -20.81 26.79 9.88
CA VAL A 33 -20.79 27.91 10.82
C VAL A 33 -19.41 28.17 11.38
N LYS A 34 -18.66 27.11 11.73
CA LYS A 34 -17.34 27.23 12.37
C LYS A 34 -16.32 28.05 11.55
N PRO A 35 -16.10 27.79 10.24
CA PRO A 35 -15.23 28.65 9.43
C PRO A 35 -15.72 30.08 9.29
N LEU A 36 -17.04 30.30 9.16
CA LEU A 36 -17.65 31.63 9.02
C LEU A 36 -17.56 32.46 10.30
N SER A 37 -17.42 31.85 11.46
CA SER A 37 -17.30 32.50 12.75
C SER A 37 -15.85 32.79 13.16
N ALA A 38 -14.88 32.50 12.32
CA ALA A 38 -13.47 32.72 12.63
C ALA A 38 -13.15 34.23 12.75
N GLY A 39 -12.31 34.62 13.71
CA GLY A 39 -12.02 36.03 14.02
C GLY A 39 -11.35 36.85 12.93
N TRP A 40 -10.87 36.19 11.84
CA TRP A 40 -10.31 36.84 10.64
C TRP A 40 -11.35 37.10 9.55
N VAL A 41 -12.56 36.54 9.66
CA VAL A 41 -13.63 36.65 8.67
C VAL A 41 -14.30 38.02 8.82
N ARG A 42 -14.40 38.73 7.70
CA ARG A 42 -15.10 40.03 7.57
C ARG A 42 -16.27 39.89 6.58
N ASP A 43 -17.06 40.91 6.44
CA ASP A 43 -18.26 40.91 5.60
C ASP A 43 -17.95 40.64 4.11
N ASP A 44 -16.78 41.02 3.63
CA ASP A 44 -16.32 40.83 2.25
C ASP A 44 -15.41 39.59 2.05
N THR A 45 -15.14 38.86 3.12
CA THR A 45 -14.22 37.73 3.08
C THR A 45 -14.86 36.52 2.39
N PHE A 46 -14.20 36.00 1.34
CA PHE A 46 -14.55 34.70 0.77
C PHE A 46 -14.06 33.57 1.68
N VAL A 47 -14.98 32.82 2.26
CA VAL A 47 -14.67 31.66 3.11
C VAL A 47 -14.95 30.38 2.33
N PRO A 48 -13.91 29.67 1.87
CA PRO A 48 -14.10 28.41 1.12
C PRO A 48 -14.69 27.34 2.06
N LEU A 49 -15.73 26.65 1.59
CA LEU A 49 -16.41 25.60 2.32
C LEU A 49 -16.19 24.22 1.70
N ARG A 50 -16.12 24.16 0.36
CA ARG A 50 -15.90 22.92 -0.37
C ARG A 50 -15.40 23.17 -1.79
N THR A 51 -14.76 22.14 -2.37
CA THR A 51 -14.38 22.07 -3.77
C THR A 51 -15.45 21.34 -4.59
N VAL A 52 -15.70 21.79 -5.81
CA VAL A 52 -16.59 21.12 -6.79
C VAL A 52 -15.87 20.93 -8.11
N ALA A 53 -16.23 19.89 -8.83
CA ALA A 53 -15.67 19.60 -10.15
C ALA A 53 -15.95 20.76 -11.12
N LYS A 54 -15.05 20.95 -12.10
CA LYS A 54 -15.17 22.06 -13.05
C LYS A 54 -16.39 21.90 -13.95
N ASP A 55 -16.74 20.69 -14.29
CA ASP A 55 -17.83 20.26 -15.17
C ASP A 55 -19.18 20.05 -14.47
N ALA A 56 -19.23 20.16 -13.15
CA ALA A 56 -20.49 20.07 -12.39
C ALA A 56 -21.35 21.35 -12.56
N MET A 57 -21.78 21.64 -13.79
CA MET A 57 -22.47 22.89 -14.13
C MET A 57 -23.82 23.03 -13.42
N ASP A 58 -24.68 22.01 -13.48
CA ASP A 58 -26.00 22.03 -12.84
C ASP A 58 -25.93 22.28 -11.33
N LEU A 59 -24.90 21.71 -10.69
CA LEU A 59 -24.68 21.91 -9.28
C LEU A 59 -24.21 23.34 -8.96
N LYS A 60 -23.35 23.89 -9.81
CA LYS A 60 -22.87 25.27 -9.67
C LYS A 60 -24.00 26.29 -9.83
N GLU A 61 -24.87 26.10 -10.82
CA GLU A 61 -26.03 26.94 -11.03
C GLU A 61 -26.92 26.97 -9.78
N LYS A 62 -27.30 25.79 -9.27
CA LYS A 62 -28.09 25.68 -8.04
C LYS A 62 -27.44 26.31 -6.82
N LEU A 63 -26.11 26.15 -6.68
CA LEU A 63 -25.38 26.76 -5.56
C LEU A 63 -25.33 28.28 -5.65
N LEU A 64 -25.32 28.85 -6.82
CA LEU A 64 -25.31 30.31 -7.02
C LEU A 64 -26.69 30.96 -6.76
N GLU A 65 -27.77 30.17 -6.72
CA GLU A 65 -29.11 30.63 -6.31
C GLU A 65 -29.15 30.93 -4.78
N ILE A 66 -28.26 30.31 -4.00
CA ILE A 66 -28.21 30.51 -2.54
C ILE A 66 -27.55 31.86 -2.20
N PRO A 67 -28.23 32.75 -1.46
CA PRO A 67 -27.68 34.05 -1.13
C PRO A 67 -26.32 33.99 -0.41
N GLY A 68 -25.38 34.80 -0.86
CA GLY A 68 -24.03 34.89 -0.29
C GLY A 68 -23.08 33.76 -0.70
N VAL A 69 -23.52 32.82 -1.52
CA VAL A 69 -22.62 31.81 -2.11
C VAL A 69 -21.86 32.41 -3.28
N MET A 70 -20.58 32.14 -3.33
CA MET A 70 -19.69 32.48 -4.44
C MET A 70 -18.90 31.26 -4.86
N ILE A 71 -18.55 31.20 -6.15
CA ILE A 71 -17.69 30.17 -6.72
C ILE A 71 -16.44 30.84 -7.27
N SER A 72 -15.28 30.35 -6.86
CA SER A 72 -13.99 30.83 -7.33
C SER A 72 -13.16 29.67 -7.87
N ASP A 73 -12.40 29.92 -8.93
CA ASP A 73 -11.47 28.91 -9.44
C ASP A 73 -10.35 28.68 -8.43
N THR A 74 -10.04 27.40 -8.22
CA THR A 74 -8.92 26.98 -7.37
C THR A 74 -8.19 25.82 -8.02
N LYS A 75 -6.88 25.76 -7.81
CA LYS A 75 -6.07 24.60 -8.20
C LYS A 75 -6.17 23.54 -7.10
N VAL A 76 -6.35 22.31 -7.52
CA VAL A 76 -6.39 21.14 -6.61
C VAL A 76 -5.52 20.05 -7.17
N ARG A 77 -5.03 19.15 -6.31
CA ARG A 77 -4.40 17.93 -6.73
C ARG A 77 -5.41 17.08 -7.48
N PHE A 78 -5.00 16.47 -8.58
CA PHE A 78 -5.83 15.57 -9.37
C PHE A 78 -5.09 14.26 -9.61
N TYR A 79 -5.79 13.16 -9.41
CA TYR A 79 -5.29 11.79 -9.57
C TYR A 79 -5.92 11.15 -10.81
N PRO A 80 -5.22 11.17 -11.96
CA PRO A 80 -5.82 10.77 -13.24
C PRO A 80 -6.17 9.30 -13.34
N PHE A 81 -5.61 8.46 -12.47
CA PHE A 81 -5.84 7.02 -12.48
C PHE A 81 -6.86 6.56 -11.43
N GLY A 82 -7.38 7.49 -10.61
CA GLY A 82 -8.42 7.22 -9.63
C GLY A 82 -8.14 6.00 -8.76
N GLU A 83 -9.10 5.11 -8.63
CA GLU A 83 -9.02 3.88 -7.84
C GLU A 83 -7.85 2.95 -8.23
N LYS A 84 -7.47 2.93 -9.53
CA LYS A 84 -6.45 2.02 -10.08
C LYS A 84 -5.05 2.23 -9.49
N ALA A 85 -4.81 3.39 -8.87
CA ALA A 85 -3.53 3.70 -8.23
C ALA A 85 -3.70 4.30 -6.82
N ALA A 86 -4.88 4.19 -6.23
CA ALA A 86 -5.25 4.89 -5.00
C ALA A 86 -4.30 4.63 -3.82
N GLN A 87 -4.08 3.36 -3.46
CA GLN A 87 -3.20 3.02 -2.35
C GLN A 87 -1.73 3.33 -2.63
N LEU A 88 -1.33 3.31 -3.92
CA LEU A 88 0.02 3.65 -4.37
C LEU A 88 0.27 5.16 -4.27
N THR A 89 -0.58 5.97 -4.90
CA THR A 89 -0.43 7.43 -4.89
C THR A 89 -0.80 8.04 -3.55
N GLY A 90 -1.84 7.50 -2.91
CA GLY A 90 -2.46 8.12 -1.76
C GLY A 90 -3.22 9.38 -2.14
N TYR A 91 -3.35 10.31 -1.20
CA TYR A 91 -4.06 11.57 -1.39
C TYR A 91 -3.52 12.68 -0.48
N VAL A 92 -3.84 13.90 -0.82
CA VAL A 92 -3.52 15.09 -0.03
C VAL A 92 -4.77 15.67 0.63
N GLN A 93 -4.60 16.24 1.82
CA GLN A 93 -5.63 17.02 2.53
C GLN A 93 -5.00 18.14 3.36
N ASN A 94 -5.85 19.03 3.87
CA ASN A 94 -5.40 20.05 4.80
C ASN A 94 -4.77 19.42 6.05
N ILE A 95 -3.72 20.06 6.54
CA ILE A 95 -3.06 19.66 7.79
C ILE A 95 -4.02 19.81 8.97
N THR A 96 -4.05 18.83 9.87
CA THR A 96 -4.80 18.93 11.12
C THR A 96 -4.02 19.73 12.18
N ALA A 97 -4.69 20.17 13.24
CA ALA A 97 -4.02 20.88 14.32
C ALA A 97 -2.95 20.02 15.02
N GLU A 98 -3.23 18.72 15.20
CA GLU A 98 -2.28 17.76 15.77
C GLU A 98 -1.05 17.53 14.88
N GLU A 99 -1.27 17.38 13.56
CA GLU A 99 -0.17 17.23 12.59
C GLU A 99 0.68 18.50 12.51
N LEU A 100 0.04 19.67 12.60
CA LEU A 100 0.76 20.95 12.61
C LEU A 100 1.63 21.10 13.87
N GLU A 101 1.13 20.67 15.02
CA GLU A 101 1.90 20.67 16.26
C GLU A 101 3.12 19.73 16.18
N LYS A 102 2.93 18.51 15.67
CA LYS A 102 4.02 17.54 15.44
C LYS A 102 5.07 18.02 14.44
N ARG A 103 4.70 18.93 13.53
CA ARG A 103 5.57 19.48 12.49
C ARG A 103 5.98 20.95 12.78
N ALA A 104 5.91 21.37 14.04
CA ALA A 104 6.29 22.73 14.44
C ALA A 104 7.72 23.06 14.01
N GLY A 105 7.94 24.24 13.42
CA GLY A 105 9.24 24.69 12.93
C GLY A 105 9.67 24.13 11.57
N GLN A 106 8.88 23.24 10.96
CA GLN A 106 9.18 22.65 9.65
C GLN A 106 8.57 23.45 8.46
N GLY A 107 8.08 24.68 8.70
CA GLY A 107 7.54 25.55 7.65
C GLY A 107 6.10 25.23 7.25
N TYR A 108 5.36 24.46 8.07
CA TYR A 108 3.92 24.25 7.87
C TYR A 108 3.12 25.33 8.60
N ASN A 109 1.96 25.65 8.01
CA ASN A 109 0.98 26.54 8.59
C ASN A 109 -0.42 25.89 8.51
N ARG A 110 -1.42 26.52 9.13
CA ARG A 110 -2.81 25.99 9.20
C ARG A 110 -3.48 25.75 7.86
N ASN A 111 -2.97 26.35 6.80
CA ASN A 111 -3.51 26.23 5.44
C ASN A 111 -2.71 25.26 4.60
N SER A 112 -1.65 24.65 5.15
CA SER A 112 -0.83 23.69 4.42
C SER A 112 -1.65 22.47 4.02
N ILE A 113 -1.44 22.02 2.80
CA ILE A 113 -1.93 20.77 2.27
C ILE A 113 -0.78 19.76 2.38
N ILE A 114 -1.06 18.57 2.92
CA ILE A 114 -0.04 17.54 3.13
C ILE A 114 -0.49 16.19 2.58
N GLY A 115 0.46 15.34 2.21
CA GLY A 115 0.22 13.95 1.86
C GLY A 115 -0.26 13.15 3.09
N LYS A 116 -1.39 12.46 2.95
CA LYS A 116 -2.00 11.66 4.04
C LYS A 116 -1.70 10.17 3.92
N ALA A 117 -1.53 9.69 2.71
CA ALA A 117 -1.28 8.29 2.41
C ALA A 117 -0.40 8.15 1.17
N GLY A 118 0.07 6.93 0.88
CA GLY A 118 0.76 6.58 -0.34
C GLY A 118 2.03 7.38 -0.60
N ALA A 119 2.39 7.50 -1.86
CA ALA A 119 3.54 8.26 -2.32
C ALA A 119 3.47 9.74 -1.94
N GLU A 120 2.28 10.34 -1.90
CA GLU A 120 2.08 11.72 -1.43
C GLU A 120 2.61 11.92 -0.01
N ARG A 121 2.42 10.95 0.88
CA ARG A 121 2.92 11.02 2.25
C ARG A 121 4.41 10.70 2.36
N ILE A 122 4.88 9.72 1.59
CA ILE A 122 6.27 9.25 1.67
C ILE A 122 7.22 10.31 1.13
N TYR A 123 6.85 10.92 0.00
CA TYR A 123 7.67 11.91 -0.68
C TYR A 123 7.21 13.35 -0.42
N GLU A 124 6.48 13.59 0.68
CA GLU A 124 5.96 14.90 1.08
C GLU A 124 7.04 15.99 1.05
N GLU A 125 8.24 15.72 1.56
CA GLU A 125 9.32 16.70 1.60
C GLU A 125 9.81 17.13 0.23
N GLN A 126 9.75 16.22 -0.75
CA GLN A 126 10.13 16.51 -2.14
C GLN A 126 8.99 17.18 -2.91
N LEU A 127 7.77 16.68 -2.73
CA LEU A 127 6.58 17.16 -3.45
C LEU A 127 6.09 18.51 -2.95
N ARG A 128 6.37 18.85 -1.70
CA ARG A 128 5.87 20.07 -1.07
C ARG A 128 6.59 21.32 -1.59
N PRO A 129 5.84 22.35 -2.04
CA PRO A 129 6.41 23.65 -2.30
C PRO A 129 6.83 24.34 -1.01
N LYS A 130 7.78 25.27 -1.10
CA LYS A 130 8.17 26.13 0.01
C LYS A 130 7.58 27.52 -0.17
N ASP A 131 6.92 28.01 0.85
CA ASP A 131 6.30 29.32 0.82
C ASP A 131 7.35 30.44 0.65
N GLY A 132 7.05 31.40 -0.22
CA GLY A 132 7.73 32.67 -0.27
C GLY A 132 7.18 33.63 0.78
N TYR A 133 7.89 34.71 1.03
CA TYR A 133 7.42 35.78 1.88
C TYR A 133 7.98 37.13 1.43
N ALA A 134 7.22 38.20 1.69
CA ALA A 134 7.67 39.56 1.50
C ALA A 134 7.37 40.40 2.74
N ILE A 135 8.35 41.22 3.18
CA ILE A 135 8.18 42.22 4.22
C ILE A 135 8.04 43.55 3.50
N GLN A 136 6.88 44.14 3.60
CA GLN A 136 6.53 45.36 2.87
C GLN A 136 6.14 46.51 3.81
N ILE A 137 6.53 47.70 3.44
CA ILE A 137 6.08 48.95 4.06
C ILE A 137 4.83 49.42 3.32
N LEU A 138 3.71 49.53 4.03
CA LEU A 138 2.45 50.02 3.46
C LEU A 138 2.22 51.47 3.87
N ASN A 139 1.55 52.22 3.00
CA ASN A 139 1.01 53.54 3.35
C ASN A 139 -0.32 53.40 4.14
N GLN A 140 -0.91 54.53 4.54
CA GLN A 140 -2.17 54.57 5.30
C GLN A 140 -3.37 54.03 4.50
N LEU A 141 -3.24 53.91 3.19
CA LEU A 141 -4.28 53.38 2.27
C LEU A 141 -4.07 51.85 2.02
N GLY A 142 -3.02 51.24 2.60
CA GLY A 142 -2.71 49.80 2.40
C GLY A 142 -1.94 49.52 1.10
N GLU A 143 -1.44 50.54 0.41
CA GLU A 143 -0.64 50.39 -0.81
C GLU A 143 0.84 50.16 -0.44
N VAL A 144 1.51 49.28 -1.18
CA VAL A 144 2.93 48.96 -0.98
C VAL A 144 3.78 50.21 -1.36
N LYS A 145 4.48 50.74 -0.36
CA LYS A 145 5.41 51.85 -0.53
C LYS A 145 6.81 51.38 -0.83
N ASP A 146 7.22 50.29 -0.19
CA ASP A 146 8.56 49.71 -0.33
C ASP A 146 8.54 48.23 0.06
N THR A 147 9.44 47.42 -0.51
CA THR A 147 9.65 46.03 -0.14
C THR A 147 11.03 45.87 0.50
N VAL A 148 11.05 45.64 1.80
CA VAL A 148 12.30 45.55 2.58
C VAL A 148 13.02 44.26 2.35
N LEU A 149 12.24 43.15 2.20
CA LEU A 149 12.77 41.80 1.98
C LEU A 149 11.73 40.98 1.22
N GLU A 150 12.22 40.21 0.26
CA GLU A 150 11.41 39.28 -0.50
C GLU A 150 12.16 37.96 -0.67
N LYS A 151 11.47 36.86 -0.44
CA LYS A 151 11.90 35.52 -0.81
C LYS A 151 10.81 34.88 -1.67
N SER A 152 11.14 34.51 -2.90
CA SER A 152 10.22 33.85 -3.79
C SER A 152 9.82 32.48 -3.27
N ALA A 153 8.62 32.03 -3.59
CA ALA A 153 8.20 30.65 -3.38
C ALA A 153 9.04 29.71 -4.27
N GLU A 154 9.29 28.50 -3.75
CA GLU A 154 9.97 27.44 -4.48
C GLU A 154 8.94 26.32 -4.73
N ASP A 155 8.80 25.89 -5.99
CA ASP A 155 7.94 24.76 -6.33
C ASP A 155 8.51 23.45 -5.75
N GLY A 156 7.64 22.48 -5.46
CA GLY A 156 8.04 21.13 -5.11
C GLY A 156 8.73 20.43 -6.29
N GLN A 157 9.39 19.34 -6.01
CA GLN A 157 10.09 18.54 -7.02
C GLN A 157 9.21 17.38 -7.47
N ASP A 158 9.26 17.08 -8.76
CA ASP A 158 8.60 15.89 -9.31
C ASP A 158 9.27 14.61 -8.80
N VAL A 159 8.46 13.62 -8.47
CA VAL A 159 8.91 12.29 -8.06
C VAL A 159 8.52 11.31 -9.16
N LYS A 160 9.52 10.66 -9.75
CA LYS A 160 9.32 9.65 -10.78
C LYS A 160 9.41 8.26 -10.17
N LEU A 161 8.30 7.53 -10.22
CA LEU A 161 8.22 6.16 -9.74
C LEU A 161 8.63 5.16 -10.84
N ALA A 162 9.13 4.00 -10.45
CA ALA A 162 9.47 2.89 -11.35
C ALA A 162 8.23 2.13 -11.87
N ILE A 163 7.05 2.55 -11.47
CA ILE A 163 5.76 1.94 -11.82
C ILE A 163 5.50 2.02 -13.32
N ASP A 164 5.14 0.89 -13.91
CA ASP A 164 4.50 0.82 -15.22
C ASP A 164 3.00 1.03 -15.05
N ILE A 165 2.53 2.21 -15.39
CA ILE A 165 1.12 2.56 -15.18
C ILE A 165 0.16 1.74 -16.04
N THR A 166 0.60 1.24 -17.18
CA THR A 166 -0.20 0.37 -18.04
C THR A 166 -0.39 -0.98 -17.36
N LEU A 167 0.69 -1.56 -16.82
CA LEU A 167 0.63 -2.79 -16.04
C LEU A 167 -0.21 -2.62 -14.76
N GLN A 168 -0.04 -1.50 -14.04
CA GLN A 168 -0.82 -1.17 -12.85
C GLN A 168 -2.33 -1.17 -13.15
N GLN A 169 -2.74 -0.49 -14.22
CA GLN A 169 -4.14 -0.42 -14.63
C GLN A 169 -4.69 -1.77 -15.09
N TYR A 170 -3.89 -2.53 -15.84
CA TYR A 170 -4.26 -3.86 -16.31
C TYR A 170 -4.50 -4.81 -15.12
N LEU A 171 -3.55 -4.89 -14.19
CA LEU A 171 -3.69 -5.74 -13.01
C LEU A 171 -4.88 -5.34 -12.13
N TYR A 172 -5.14 -4.04 -11.99
CA TYR A 172 -6.33 -3.59 -11.28
C TYR A 172 -7.63 -4.07 -11.96
N GLN A 173 -7.71 -3.98 -13.29
CA GLN A 173 -8.87 -4.42 -14.06
C GLN A 173 -9.10 -5.93 -13.97
N GLU A 174 -8.03 -6.73 -14.01
CA GLU A 174 -8.12 -8.19 -13.86
C GLU A 174 -8.55 -8.63 -12.45
N MET A 175 -8.35 -7.77 -11.46
CA MET A 175 -8.73 -8.02 -10.06
C MET A 175 -10.02 -7.31 -9.66
N GLU A 176 -10.69 -6.61 -10.59
CA GLU A 176 -11.93 -5.88 -10.29
C GLU A 176 -13.03 -6.84 -9.84
N GLY A 177 -13.61 -6.56 -8.67
CA GLY A 177 -14.59 -7.42 -8.02
C GLY A 177 -14.04 -8.43 -7.03
N ASP A 178 -12.73 -8.60 -6.97
CA ASP A 178 -12.06 -9.46 -5.99
C ASP A 178 -11.43 -8.66 -4.85
N GLU A 179 -11.32 -9.26 -3.68
CA GLU A 179 -10.56 -8.73 -2.55
C GLU A 179 -9.14 -9.31 -2.57
N GLY A 180 -8.16 -8.49 -2.96
CA GLY A 180 -6.81 -9.00 -3.12
C GLY A 180 -5.73 -7.95 -3.33
N CYS A 181 -4.53 -8.41 -3.66
CA CYS A 181 -3.42 -7.55 -4.07
C CYS A 181 -2.54 -8.21 -5.11
N ALA A 182 -1.91 -7.40 -5.95
CA ALA A 182 -0.88 -7.83 -6.88
C ALA A 182 0.37 -6.98 -6.72
N VAL A 183 1.53 -7.63 -6.78
CA VAL A 183 2.85 -7.03 -6.76
C VAL A 183 3.60 -7.51 -7.99
N ALA A 184 4.12 -6.58 -8.79
CA ALA A 184 5.03 -6.87 -9.89
C ALA A 184 6.35 -6.14 -9.67
N MET A 185 7.45 -6.87 -9.74
CA MET A 185 8.80 -6.36 -9.50
C MET A 185 9.78 -6.92 -10.53
N ASP A 186 10.72 -6.10 -10.95
CA ASP A 186 11.85 -6.53 -11.75
C ASP A 186 12.82 -7.34 -10.87
N PRO A 187 13.07 -8.61 -11.17
CA PRO A 187 13.85 -9.47 -10.28
C PRO A 187 15.34 -9.14 -10.24
N THR A 188 15.85 -8.37 -11.19
CA THR A 188 17.28 -8.01 -11.28
C THR A 188 17.57 -6.66 -10.67
N THR A 189 16.63 -5.72 -10.75
CA THR A 189 16.81 -4.33 -10.28
C THR A 189 16.10 -4.03 -8.99
N GLY A 190 15.09 -4.82 -8.62
CA GLY A 190 14.20 -4.52 -7.50
C GLY A 190 13.15 -3.45 -7.80
N ALA A 191 13.14 -2.91 -9.02
CA ALA A 191 12.19 -1.88 -9.42
C ALA A 191 10.75 -2.41 -9.36
N VAL A 192 9.93 -1.80 -8.52
CA VAL A 192 8.52 -2.16 -8.38
C VAL A 192 7.74 -1.57 -9.55
N ARG A 193 7.15 -2.46 -10.37
CA ARG A 193 6.44 -2.10 -11.60
C ARG A 193 4.93 -1.96 -11.40
N ALA A 194 4.36 -2.63 -10.42
CA ALA A 194 2.96 -2.46 -10.03
C ALA A 194 2.73 -2.83 -8.56
N LEU A 195 1.81 -2.10 -7.92
CA LEU A 195 1.30 -2.34 -6.57
C LEU A 195 -0.21 -2.11 -6.58
N VAL A 196 -0.97 -3.18 -6.65
CA VAL A 196 -2.43 -3.14 -6.70
C VAL A 196 -3.02 -3.67 -5.39
N SER A 197 -4.06 -3.01 -4.91
CA SER A 197 -4.91 -3.49 -3.82
C SER A 197 -6.36 -3.25 -4.19
N THR A 198 -7.20 -4.28 -4.15
CA THR A 198 -8.62 -4.24 -4.49
C THR A 198 -9.49 -4.74 -3.33
N PRO A 199 -10.71 -4.18 -3.17
CA PRO A 199 -11.18 -2.96 -3.81
C PRO A 199 -10.40 -1.72 -3.36
N ALA A 200 -10.61 -0.59 -4.05
CA ALA A 200 -9.94 0.66 -3.75
C ALA A 200 -10.96 1.82 -3.63
N TYR A 201 -10.46 2.98 -3.31
CA TYR A 201 -11.20 4.24 -3.23
C TYR A 201 -10.73 5.21 -4.32
N ASP A 202 -11.53 6.22 -4.67
CA ASP A 202 -11.03 7.30 -5.54
C ASP A 202 -10.33 8.38 -4.67
N PRO A 203 -9.00 8.61 -4.82
CA PRO A 203 -8.29 9.64 -4.09
C PRO A 203 -8.78 11.05 -4.41
N ASN A 204 -9.42 11.27 -5.56
CA ASN A 204 -10.02 12.56 -5.91
C ASN A 204 -11.15 12.95 -4.96
N ASP A 205 -11.91 11.98 -4.44
CA ASP A 205 -12.98 12.24 -3.48
C ASP A 205 -12.46 12.81 -2.15
N PHE A 206 -11.25 12.42 -1.73
CA PHE A 206 -10.61 13.03 -0.57
C PHE A 206 -10.25 14.49 -0.80
N VAL A 207 -9.81 14.85 -2.01
CA VAL A 207 -9.49 16.24 -2.39
C VAL A 207 -10.76 17.09 -2.53
N MET A 208 -11.81 16.50 -3.10
CA MET A 208 -13.10 17.16 -3.27
C MET A 208 -13.90 17.25 -1.97
N GLY A 209 -13.59 16.39 -1.02
CA GLY A 209 -14.27 16.23 0.27
C GLY A 209 -15.48 15.31 0.19
N TYR A 210 -15.49 14.27 1.00
CA TYR A 210 -16.63 13.36 1.12
C TYR A 210 -17.86 14.03 1.73
N THR A 211 -19.06 13.66 1.26
CA THR A 211 -20.27 13.84 2.04
C THR A 211 -20.24 12.92 3.27
N SER A 212 -21.07 13.20 4.28
CA SER A 212 -21.12 12.34 5.47
C SER A 212 -21.58 10.92 5.09
N SER A 213 -22.61 10.80 4.25
CA SER A 213 -23.12 9.50 3.80
C SER A 213 -22.09 8.71 2.97
N ALA A 214 -21.39 9.36 2.04
CA ALA A 214 -20.34 8.71 1.24
C ALA A 214 -19.14 8.28 2.11
N TRP A 215 -18.77 9.09 3.11
CA TRP A 215 -17.75 8.71 4.07
C TRP A 215 -18.15 7.51 4.93
N ASP A 216 -19.38 7.53 5.45
CA ASP A 216 -19.91 6.44 6.26
C ASP A 216 -20.01 5.14 5.44
N ALA A 217 -20.46 5.22 4.18
CA ALA A 217 -20.49 4.08 3.27
C ALA A 217 -19.08 3.50 3.03
N LEU A 218 -18.09 4.35 2.69
CA LEU A 218 -16.71 3.92 2.46
C LEU A 218 -16.07 3.29 3.72
N ASN A 219 -16.35 3.85 4.89
CA ASN A 219 -15.74 3.40 6.15
C ASN A 219 -16.42 2.16 6.73
N SER A 220 -17.69 1.91 6.38
CA SER A 220 -18.46 0.73 6.81
C SER A 220 -18.49 -0.39 5.77
N ASP A 221 -17.83 -0.23 4.64
CA ASP A 221 -17.75 -1.24 3.60
C ASP A 221 -16.97 -2.46 4.11
N GLU A 222 -17.63 -3.63 4.10
CA GLU A 222 -17.05 -4.90 4.57
C GLU A 222 -15.83 -5.30 3.74
N ALA A 223 -15.78 -4.92 2.46
CA ALA A 223 -14.66 -5.17 1.57
C ALA A 223 -13.45 -4.24 1.84
N GLN A 224 -13.56 -3.31 2.78
CA GLN A 224 -12.46 -2.47 3.29
C GLN A 224 -11.60 -1.80 2.18
N PRO A 225 -12.15 -0.93 1.32
CA PRO A 225 -11.41 -0.31 0.22
C PRO A 225 -10.27 0.61 0.67
N LEU A 226 -10.28 1.07 1.93
CA LEU A 226 -9.18 1.85 2.52
C LEU A 226 -7.99 0.98 2.96
N TYR A 227 -8.19 -0.34 3.07
CA TYR A 227 -7.15 -1.24 3.54
C TYR A 227 -6.14 -1.56 2.45
N ASN A 228 -4.85 -1.30 2.74
CA ASN A 228 -3.78 -1.57 1.78
C ASN A 228 -3.27 -3.02 1.93
N ARG A 229 -3.75 -3.91 1.06
CA ARG A 229 -3.52 -5.35 1.15
C ARG A 229 -2.09 -5.77 0.81
N TYR A 230 -1.37 -5.05 -0.05
CA TYR A 230 0.03 -5.38 -0.35
C TYR A 230 1.00 -4.99 0.77
N LEU A 231 0.57 -4.17 1.74
CA LEU A 231 1.37 -3.85 2.94
C LEU A 231 1.11 -4.82 4.10
N ALA A 232 0.08 -5.64 4.01
CA ALA A 232 -0.25 -6.63 5.02
C ALA A 232 0.52 -7.95 4.80
N ALA A 233 0.50 -8.82 5.81
CA ALA A 233 1.05 -10.17 5.72
C ALA A 233 -0.09 -11.20 5.72
N TRP A 234 0.02 -12.18 4.83
CA TRP A 234 -1.01 -13.19 4.55
C TRP A 234 -0.43 -14.59 4.64
N THR A 235 -1.28 -15.58 4.86
CA THR A 235 -0.90 -16.98 4.75
C THR A 235 -0.51 -17.31 3.30
N PRO A 236 0.75 -17.67 3.01
CA PRO A 236 1.22 -17.81 1.64
C PRO A 236 0.70 -19.09 0.96
N GLY A 237 0.34 -20.12 1.74
CA GLY A 237 -0.08 -21.40 1.20
C GLY A 237 0.98 -22.03 0.29
N SER A 238 0.55 -22.70 -0.76
CA SER A 238 1.44 -23.45 -1.67
C SER A 238 2.47 -22.60 -2.41
N SER A 239 2.31 -21.28 -2.47
CA SER A 239 3.36 -20.39 -2.99
C SER A 239 4.61 -20.36 -2.13
N PHE A 240 4.55 -20.91 -0.92
CA PHE A 240 5.70 -21.02 -0.01
C PHE A 240 6.57 -22.25 -0.27
N LYS A 241 6.06 -23.25 -0.99
CA LYS A 241 6.76 -24.52 -1.22
C LYS A 241 8.13 -24.38 -1.92
N PRO A 242 8.29 -23.54 -2.93
CA PRO A 242 9.61 -23.28 -3.53
C PRO A 242 10.62 -22.70 -2.53
N VAL A 243 10.16 -21.89 -1.57
CA VAL A 243 11.00 -21.35 -0.48
C VAL A 243 11.50 -22.49 0.42
N VAL A 244 10.58 -23.37 0.83
CA VAL A 244 10.93 -24.54 1.65
C VAL A 244 11.86 -25.50 0.92
N ALA A 245 11.65 -25.70 -0.38
CA ALA A 245 12.57 -26.47 -1.24
C ALA A 245 13.98 -25.87 -1.20
N ALA A 246 14.10 -24.56 -1.42
CA ALA A 246 15.39 -23.87 -1.41
C ALA A 246 16.10 -24.02 -0.05
N LEU A 247 15.37 -23.89 1.05
CA LEU A 247 15.92 -24.09 2.40
C LEU A 247 16.40 -25.52 2.61
N GLY A 248 15.59 -26.54 2.28
CA GLY A 248 15.94 -27.95 2.46
C GLY A 248 17.14 -28.38 1.62
N LEU A 249 17.25 -27.88 0.38
CA LEU A 249 18.40 -28.10 -0.50
C LEU A 249 19.68 -27.47 0.10
N THR A 250 19.55 -26.28 0.65
CA THR A 250 20.68 -25.55 1.27
C THR A 250 21.20 -26.23 2.52
N GLU A 251 20.30 -26.67 3.38
CA GLU A 251 20.63 -27.40 4.61
C GLU A 251 21.11 -28.84 4.32
N GLY A 252 20.98 -29.32 3.06
CA GLY A 252 21.33 -30.67 2.66
C GLY A 252 20.40 -31.74 3.27
N THR A 253 19.21 -31.34 3.69
CA THR A 253 18.18 -32.22 4.26
C THR A 253 17.17 -32.71 3.22
N LEU A 254 17.24 -32.19 1.99
CA LEU A 254 16.41 -32.54 0.86
C LEU A 254 17.29 -32.92 -0.33
N ASP A 255 17.05 -34.12 -0.90
CA ASP A 255 17.61 -34.56 -2.16
C ASP A 255 16.52 -34.41 -3.24
N PRO A 256 16.73 -33.62 -4.32
CA PRO A 256 15.69 -33.37 -5.32
C PRO A 256 15.26 -34.62 -6.09
N ASP A 257 16.12 -35.62 -6.19
CA ASP A 257 15.89 -36.86 -6.95
C ASP A 257 15.34 -37.99 -6.07
N GLU A 258 15.36 -37.84 -4.73
CA GLU A 258 14.84 -38.83 -3.80
C GLU A 258 13.32 -39.02 -3.97
N ASP A 259 12.90 -40.28 -4.12
CA ASP A 259 11.49 -40.67 -4.04
C ASP A 259 11.05 -40.78 -2.57
N VAL A 260 10.50 -39.69 -2.05
CA VAL A 260 9.99 -39.58 -0.67
C VAL A 260 8.66 -40.32 -0.56
N LYS A 261 8.72 -41.62 -0.37
CA LYS A 261 7.54 -42.49 -0.35
C LYS A 261 6.47 -42.04 0.64
N ASN A 262 5.24 -42.03 0.17
CA ASN A 262 4.06 -41.86 0.97
C ASN A 262 2.93 -42.70 0.39
N ASP A 263 2.29 -43.50 1.25
CA ASP A 263 1.17 -44.32 0.84
C ASP A 263 -0.16 -43.58 1.05
N GLY A 264 -0.79 -43.21 -0.08
CA GLY A 264 -2.09 -42.55 -0.11
C GLY A 264 -2.04 -41.02 0.15
N LEU A 265 -3.20 -40.48 0.52
CA LEU A 265 -3.46 -39.03 0.61
C LEU A 265 -3.32 -38.45 2.04
N LYS A 266 -2.89 -39.24 2.99
CA LYS A 266 -2.73 -38.83 4.40
C LYS A 266 -1.37 -39.27 4.93
N TRP A 267 -0.75 -38.41 5.72
CA TRP A 267 0.49 -38.70 6.39
C TRP A 267 0.49 -38.15 7.82
N GLN A 268 1.02 -38.95 8.72
CA GLN A 268 1.31 -38.60 10.10
C GLN A 268 2.71 -39.10 10.40
N LYS A 269 3.53 -38.37 11.10
CA LYS A 269 4.90 -38.80 11.41
C LYS A 269 4.90 -40.02 12.33
N ASP A 270 4.15 -39.94 13.40
CA ASP A 270 3.94 -41.01 14.37
C ASP A 270 2.72 -40.74 15.27
N SER A 271 2.44 -41.65 16.19
CA SER A 271 1.28 -41.57 17.07
C SER A 271 1.30 -40.40 18.08
N SER A 272 2.41 -39.68 18.22
CA SER A 272 2.49 -38.50 19.10
C SER A 272 1.64 -37.35 18.58
N TRP A 273 1.31 -37.34 17.28
CA TRP A 273 0.43 -36.35 16.66
C TRP A 273 -1.07 -36.57 16.93
N GLY A 274 -1.43 -37.70 17.61
CA GLY A 274 -2.84 -38.00 17.89
C GLY A 274 -3.65 -38.23 16.60
N ASP A 275 -4.75 -37.50 16.46
CA ASP A 275 -5.62 -37.58 15.28
C ASP A 275 -5.25 -36.58 14.16
N TYR A 276 -4.10 -35.91 14.28
CA TYR A 276 -3.65 -34.94 13.29
C TYR A 276 -2.94 -35.63 12.11
N TYR A 277 -3.33 -35.26 10.89
CA TYR A 277 -2.75 -35.74 9.63
C TYR A 277 -2.55 -34.59 8.65
N VAL A 278 -1.40 -34.55 7.98
CA VAL A 278 -1.23 -33.75 6.76
C VAL A 278 -1.88 -34.49 5.62
N THR A 279 -2.60 -33.75 4.77
CA THR A 279 -3.30 -34.31 3.61
C THR A 279 -2.83 -33.67 2.32
N THR A 280 -2.79 -34.46 1.24
CA THR A 280 -2.58 -33.97 -0.12
C THR A 280 -3.77 -34.32 -1.01
N LEU A 281 -3.90 -33.68 -2.19
CA LEU A 281 -5.07 -33.83 -3.06
C LEU A 281 -4.88 -34.95 -4.08
N VAL A 282 -3.63 -35.24 -4.47
CA VAL A 282 -3.31 -36.15 -5.57
C VAL A 282 -2.27 -37.17 -5.11
N ASP A 283 -2.48 -38.44 -5.42
CA ASP A 283 -1.48 -39.49 -5.31
C ASP A 283 -0.82 -39.72 -6.68
N TYR A 284 0.50 -39.81 -6.70
CA TYR A 284 1.31 -39.96 -7.92
C TYR A 284 2.50 -40.89 -7.69
N PRO A 285 3.02 -41.56 -8.73
CA PRO A 285 3.93 -42.70 -8.56
C PRO A 285 5.32 -42.35 -7.99
N VAL A 286 5.91 -41.23 -8.39
CA VAL A 286 7.28 -40.82 -8.00
C VAL A 286 7.19 -39.49 -7.27
N LYS A 287 7.52 -39.48 -5.99
CA LYS A 287 7.39 -38.34 -5.09
C LYS A 287 8.75 -37.64 -4.87
N ASN A 288 9.36 -37.17 -5.96
CA ASN A 288 10.55 -36.33 -5.94
C ASN A 288 10.17 -34.84 -5.90
N LEU A 289 11.13 -33.94 -5.75
CA LEU A 289 10.91 -32.51 -5.62
C LEU A 289 10.12 -31.92 -6.79
N GLU A 290 10.46 -32.28 -8.04
CA GLU A 290 9.80 -31.78 -9.25
C GLU A 290 8.31 -32.13 -9.22
N ASN A 291 7.99 -33.41 -9.04
CA ASN A 291 6.60 -33.87 -8.99
C ASN A 291 5.84 -33.31 -7.79
N ALA A 292 6.50 -33.14 -6.65
CA ALA A 292 5.89 -32.53 -5.47
C ALA A 292 5.49 -31.08 -5.69
N LEU A 293 6.29 -30.32 -6.43
CA LEU A 293 5.94 -28.95 -6.87
C LEU A 293 4.81 -28.95 -7.90
N VAL A 294 4.88 -29.84 -8.91
CA VAL A 294 3.84 -29.94 -9.97
C VAL A 294 2.49 -30.30 -9.38
N HIS A 295 2.44 -31.25 -8.42
CA HIS A 295 1.20 -31.70 -7.79
C HIS A 295 0.85 -30.90 -6.53
N SER A 296 1.66 -29.92 -6.15
CA SER A 296 1.47 -29.12 -4.93
C SER A 296 1.31 -29.99 -3.67
N ASP A 297 2.18 -30.98 -3.49
CA ASP A 297 2.07 -31.99 -2.45
C ASP A 297 2.41 -31.44 -1.08
N ASN A 298 1.41 -31.33 -0.20
CA ASN A 298 1.59 -30.87 1.19
C ASN A 298 2.40 -31.85 2.01
N ILE A 299 2.23 -33.19 1.77
CA ILE A 299 2.89 -34.21 2.56
C ILE A 299 4.40 -34.17 2.30
N TYR A 300 4.81 -34.04 1.04
CA TYR A 300 6.22 -33.90 0.70
C TYR A 300 6.87 -32.72 1.45
N PHE A 301 6.25 -31.56 1.40
CA PHE A 301 6.80 -30.33 2.01
C PHE A 301 6.69 -30.33 3.55
N ALA A 302 5.69 -30.99 4.12
CA ALA A 302 5.65 -31.23 5.56
C ALA A 302 6.81 -32.12 6.02
N LYS A 303 7.10 -33.21 5.27
CA LYS A 303 8.27 -34.06 5.53
C LYS A 303 9.58 -33.31 5.40
N ALA A 304 9.72 -32.46 4.37
CA ALA A 304 10.90 -31.63 4.16
C ALA A 304 11.13 -30.67 5.33
N ALA A 305 10.09 -30.01 5.83
CA ALA A 305 10.18 -29.13 7.01
C ALA A 305 10.55 -29.93 8.27
N CYS A 306 9.93 -31.09 8.51
CA CYS A 306 10.26 -31.97 9.63
C CYS A 306 11.69 -32.49 9.55
N ALA A 307 12.23 -32.76 8.35
CA ALA A 307 13.61 -33.21 8.15
C ALA A 307 14.63 -32.10 8.50
N MET A 308 14.34 -30.84 8.17
CA MET A 308 15.14 -29.68 8.62
C MET A 308 15.12 -29.51 10.15
N GLY A 309 14.02 -29.92 10.78
CA GLY A 309 13.75 -29.65 12.19
C GLY A 309 13.44 -28.18 12.47
N THR A 310 12.99 -27.89 13.69
CA THR A 310 12.58 -26.53 14.09
C THR A 310 13.73 -25.53 13.97
N ASP A 311 14.93 -25.90 14.41
CA ASP A 311 16.09 -24.99 14.44
C ASP A 311 16.58 -24.67 13.01
N GLY A 312 16.72 -25.69 12.14
CA GLY A 312 17.11 -25.48 10.73
C GLY A 312 16.08 -24.62 9.99
N PHE A 313 14.81 -24.98 10.11
CA PHE A 313 13.72 -24.25 9.45
C PHE A 313 13.63 -22.78 9.89
N THR A 314 13.64 -22.51 11.20
CA THR A 314 13.55 -21.13 11.72
C THR A 314 14.79 -20.30 11.40
N LYS A 315 15.99 -20.90 11.46
CA LYS A 315 17.23 -20.24 11.03
C LYS A 315 17.21 -19.91 9.53
N GLY A 316 16.71 -20.85 8.72
CA GLY A 316 16.52 -20.62 7.29
C GLY A 316 15.58 -19.46 7.01
N LEU A 317 14.41 -19.40 7.67
CA LEU A 317 13.48 -18.27 7.52
C LEU A 317 14.08 -16.93 7.96
N ALA A 318 14.82 -16.93 9.08
CA ALA A 318 15.50 -15.72 9.54
C ALA A 318 16.54 -15.23 8.52
N SER A 319 17.27 -16.13 7.85
CA SER A 319 18.22 -15.74 6.79
C SER A 319 17.54 -15.10 5.57
N LEU A 320 16.26 -15.42 5.32
CA LEU A 320 15.44 -14.80 4.30
C LEU A 320 14.83 -13.46 4.73
N GLY A 321 15.02 -13.00 5.97
CA GLY A 321 14.49 -11.73 6.46
C GLY A 321 13.12 -11.82 7.14
N PHE A 322 12.67 -13.02 7.49
CA PHE A 322 11.48 -13.14 8.35
C PHE A 322 11.73 -12.49 9.71
N GLY A 323 10.77 -11.71 10.18
CA GLY A 323 10.89 -10.92 11.41
C GLY A 323 11.62 -9.58 11.24
N GLU A 324 12.17 -9.30 10.06
CA GLU A 324 12.84 -8.04 9.74
C GLU A 324 11.90 -7.07 9.01
N GLU A 325 12.14 -5.78 9.19
CA GLU A 325 11.47 -4.75 8.40
C GLU A 325 11.99 -4.79 6.96
N LEU A 326 11.06 -4.78 5.99
CA LEU A 326 11.41 -4.76 4.58
C LEU A 326 12.04 -3.40 4.22
N PRO A 327 13.21 -3.35 3.56
CA PRO A 327 13.86 -2.10 3.16
C PRO A 327 13.17 -1.48 1.95
N PHE A 328 11.97 -0.98 2.16
CA PHE A 328 11.09 -0.42 1.13
C PHE A 328 10.53 0.93 1.59
N ASP A 329 10.16 1.80 0.67
CA ASP A 329 9.66 3.14 0.97
C ASP A 329 8.35 3.11 1.79
N PHE A 330 7.50 2.11 1.56
CA PHE A 330 6.32 1.87 2.39
C PHE A 330 6.65 1.00 3.60
N THR A 331 6.19 1.41 4.77
CA THR A 331 6.23 0.53 5.95
C THR A 331 5.26 -0.62 5.77
N ALA A 332 5.78 -1.81 5.49
CA ALA A 332 5.03 -3.03 5.32
C ALA A 332 5.07 -3.89 6.58
N THR A 333 4.02 -4.69 6.81
CA THR A 333 4.03 -5.69 7.87
C THR A 333 5.12 -6.73 7.57
N ALA A 334 6.04 -6.93 8.52
CA ALA A 334 7.09 -7.94 8.37
C ALA A 334 6.49 -9.34 8.21
N SER A 335 7.11 -10.16 7.36
CA SER A 335 6.78 -11.59 7.31
C SER A 335 7.18 -12.26 8.61
N SER A 336 6.38 -13.20 9.09
CA SER A 336 6.57 -13.85 10.38
C SER A 336 6.22 -15.33 10.35
N PHE A 337 6.64 -16.05 11.36
CA PHE A 337 6.29 -17.46 11.56
C PHE A 337 6.09 -17.75 13.04
N GLY A 338 5.24 -18.71 13.33
CA GLY A 338 4.96 -19.15 14.68
C GLY A 338 4.41 -18.06 15.59
N SER A 339 4.48 -18.27 16.88
CA SER A 339 4.19 -17.25 17.89
C SER A 339 5.50 -16.63 18.37
N ASP A 340 5.66 -15.32 18.18
CA ASP A 340 6.88 -14.61 18.55
C ASP A 340 8.18 -15.20 17.95
N GLY A 341 8.11 -15.65 16.67
CA GLY A 341 9.25 -16.27 15.99
C GLY A 341 9.59 -17.69 16.49
N LYS A 342 8.62 -18.37 17.12
CA LYS A 342 8.82 -19.72 17.64
C LYS A 342 7.74 -20.67 17.13
N ILE A 343 8.14 -21.81 16.61
CA ILE A 343 7.26 -22.92 16.24
C ILE A 343 7.04 -23.77 17.50
N ALA A 344 5.79 -23.91 17.91
CA ALA A 344 5.44 -24.49 19.19
C ALA A 344 5.38 -26.03 19.20
N SER A 345 5.17 -26.64 18.03
CA SER A 345 5.01 -28.10 17.90
C SER A 345 5.51 -28.60 16.56
N GLU A 346 5.73 -29.92 16.48
CA GLU A 346 6.13 -30.54 15.23
C GLU A 346 5.01 -30.53 14.17
N THR A 347 3.76 -30.58 14.59
CA THR A 347 2.62 -30.39 13.67
C THR A 347 2.56 -28.99 13.10
N GLU A 348 2.84 -27.96 13.91
CA GLU A 348 2.97 -26.59 13.43
C GLU A 348 4.15 -26.44 12.43
N LEU A 349 5.28 -27.13 12.69
CA LEU A 349 6.41 -27.17 11.76
C LEU A 349 6.02 -27.83 10.43
N ALA A 350 5.32 -28.96 10.48
CA ALA A 350 4.81 -29.66 9.31
C ALA A 350 3.89 -28.75 8.47
N ASP A 351 2.95 -28.07 9.11
CA ASP A 351 2.05 -27.12 8.43
C ASP A 351 2.80 -25.94 7.81
N SER A 352 3.83 -25.45 8.50
CA SER A 352 4.69 -24.38 8.00
C SER A 352 5.43 -24.77 6.72
N GLY A 353 5.71 -26.08 6.52
CA GLY A 353 6.38 -26.60 5.32
C GLY A 353 5.61 -26.38 4.02
N TYR A 354 4.31 -26.21 4.05
CA TYR A 354 3.48 -25.90 2.87
C TYR A 354 2.77 -24.53 2.98
N GLY A 355 3.33 -23.65 3.81
CA GLY A 355 2.90 -22.25 3.91
C GLY A 355 1.58 -22.05 4.63
N GLN A 356 1.24 -22.95 5.55
CA GLN A 356 0.12 -22.84 6.48
C GLN A 356 0.61 -22.69 7.93
N GLY A 357 -0.15 -23.16 8.90
CA GLY A 357 0.19 -22.93 10.29
C GLY A 357 0.12 -21.45 10.64
N LYS A 358 1.23 -20.93 11.19
CA LYS A 358 1.36 -19.52 11.55
C LYS A 358 2.39 -18.78 10.68
N VAL A 359 2.64 -19.26 9.47
CA VAL A 359 3.45 -18.52 8.51
C VAL A 359 2.61 -17.42 7.89
N LEU A 360 3.07 -16.18 8.07
CA LEU A 360 2.50 -14.99 7.44
C LEU A 360 3.56 -14.30 6.58
N MET A 361 3.21 -13.95 5.37
CA MET A 361 4.13 -13.41 4.39
C MET A 361 3.60 -12.16 3.73
N ASN A 362 4.42 -11.11 3.71
CA ASN A 362 4.10 -9.91 2.95
C ASN A 362 4.30 -10.18 1.45
N PRO A 363 3.38 -9.77 0.56
CA PRO A 363 3.47 -10.03 -0.88
C PRO A 363 4.71 -9.42 -1.56
N ILE A 364 5.17 -8.25 -1.09
CA ILE A 364 6.40 -7.63 -1.61
C ILE A 364 7.61 -8.48 -1.21
N HIS A 365 7.65 -8.94 0.05
CA HIS A 365 8.72 -9.81 0.53
C HIS A 365 8.74 -11.16 -0.23
N LEU A 366 7.57 -11.74 -0.52
CA LEU A 366 7.48 -12.94 -1.37
C LEU A 366 8.11 -12.69 -2.75
N SER A 367 7.81 -11.55 -3.37
CA SER A 367 8.38 -11.17 -4.66
C SER A 367 9.90 -11.01 -4.58
N VAL A 368 10.43 -10.46 -3.49
CA VAL A 368 11.87 -10.35 -3.24
C VAL A 368 12.54 -11.72 -3.11
N ILE A 369 11.96 -12.66 -2.37
CA ILE A 369 12.49 -14.02 -2.26
C ILE A 369 12.44 -14.73 -3.61
N TYR A 370 11.33 -14.59 -4.35
CA TYR A 370 11.22 -15.18 -5.69
C TYR A 370 12.19 -14.55 -6.70
N SER A 371 12.56 -13.28 -6.54
CA SER A 371 13.61 -12.69 -7.38
C SER A 371 14.93 -13.41 -7.20
N ALA A 372 15.28 -13.81 -5.99
CA ALA A 372 16.51 -14.56 -5.72
C ALA A 372 16.54 -15.92 -6.43
N LEU A 373 15.40 -16.59 -6.62
CA LEU A 373 15.32 -17.86 -7.33
C LEU A 373 15.70 -17.74 -8.81
N VAL A 374 15.60 -16.54 -9.41
CA VAL A 374 15.91 -16.28 -10.82
C VAL A 374 17.08 -15.31 -11.02
N ASN A 375 17.67 -14.80 -9.94
CA ASN A 375 18.74 -13.80 -9.95
C ASN A 375 20.01 -14.30 -9.25
N GLY A 376 20.35 -15.58 -9.44
CA GLY A 376 21.59 -16.16 -8.92
C GLY A 376 21.70 -16.23 -7.39
N GLY A 377 20.60 -15.99 -6.67
CA GLY A 377 20.53 -16.09 -5.23
C GLY A 377 20.40 -14.78 -4.49
N ASP A 378 20.65 -13.69 -5.14
CA ASP A 378 20.61 -12.37 -4.50
C ASP A 378 19.18 -11.88 -4.35
N MET A 379 18.80 -11.54 -3.13
CA MET A 379 17.54 -10.86 -2.83
C MET A 379 17.73 -9.37 -3.09
N VAL A 380 17.08 -8.87 -4.14
CA VAL A 380 17.16 -7.44 -4.49
C VAL A 380 16.38 -6.60 -3.48
N LYS A 381 16.87 -5.37 -3.22
CA LYS A 381 16.12 -4.38 -2.45
C LYS A 381 14.97 -3.87 -3.31
N PRO A 382 13.70 -3.98 -2.88
CA PRO A 382 12.60 -3.38 -3.61
C PRO A 382 12.72 -1.85 -3.58
N CYS A 383 12.52 -1.20 -4.72
CA CYS A 383 12.59 0.25 -4.84
C CYS A 383 11.40 0.80 -5.63
N LEU A 384 10.87 1.93 -5.19
CA LEU A 384 9.73 2.58 -5.81
C LEU A 384 10.18 3.70 -6.77
N LEU A 385 11.33 4.32 -6.54
CA LEU A 385 11.87 5.40 -7.38
C LEU A 385 12.56 4.86 -8.63
N ASP A 386 12.32 5.48 -9.78
CA ASP A 386 12.96 5.13 -11.06
C ASP A 386 14.47 5.48 -11.08
N SER A 387 14.91 6.35 -10.18
CA SER A 387 16.31 6.82 -10.10
C SER A 387 17.20 5.95 -9.22
N GLU A 388 16.65 4.98 -8.51
CA GLU A 388 17.44 4.11 -7.66
C GLU A 388 18.20 3.06 -8.49
N SER A 389 19.49 2.93 -8.20
CA SER A 389 20.30 1.84 -8.77
C SER A 389 19.97 0.52 -8.06
N ALA A 390 20.04 -0.57 -8.82
CA ALA A 390 19.90 -1.90 -8.25
C ALA A 390 20.83 -2.09 -7.05
N SER A 391 20.26 -2.54 -5.94
CA SER A 391 21.00 -2.88 -4.73
C SER A 391 20.51 -4.19 -4.14
N CYS A 392 21.42 -4.93 -3.55
CA CYS A 392 21.10 -6.18 -2.88
C CYS A 392 20.63 -5.90 -1.45
N TRP A 393 19.53 -6.51 -1.02
CA TRP A 393 19.12 -6.52 0.37
C TRP A 393 19.87 -7.60 1.17
N LYS A 394 19.92 -8.81 0.59
CA LYS A 394 20.68 -9.92 1.18
C LYS A 394 21.44 -10.62 0.07
N GLU A 395 22.76 -10.77 0.24
CA GLU A 395 23.60 -11.50 -0.70
C GLU A 395 23.27 -12.98 -0.67
N GLY A 396 23.31 -13.60 -1.85
CA GLY A 396 22.99 -15.00 -2.02
C GLY A 396 23.88 -15.91 -1.21
N GLY A 397 23.26 -16.58 -0.26
CA GLY A 397 23.86 -17.77 0.31
C GLY A 397 23.91 -18.89 -0.73
N SER A 398 24.70 -19.93 -0.45
CA SER A 398 24.88 -21.12 -1.33
C SER A 398 23.58 -21.84 -1.72
N TRP A 399 22.46 -21.50 -1.14
CA TRP A 399 21.17 -22.16 -1.24
C TRP A 399 20.42 -21.93 -2.57
N VAL A 400 20.66 -20.84 -3.26
CA VAL A 400 19.98 -20.57 -4.54
C VAL A 400 20.73 -21.17 -5.73
N LEU A 401 22.03 -21.39 -5.60
CA LEU A 401 22.83 -22.04 -6.66
C LEU A 401 22.29 -23.41 -7.06
N TYR A 402 21.56 -24.10 -6.19
CA TYR A 402 20.96 -25.41 -6.50
C TYR A 402 19.74 -25.32 -7.42
N LEU A 403 18.88 -24.32 -7.28
CA LEU A 403 17.72 -24.11 -8.15
C LEU A 403 18.09 -23.43 -9.47
N ALA A 404 19.18 -22.66 -9.49
CA ALA A 404 19.73 -22.02 -10.68
C ALA A 404 20.80 -22.86 -11.41
N SER A 405 21.17 -24.04 -10.90
CA SER A 405 22.15 -24.92 -11.53
C SER A 405 21.63 -25.43 -12.86
N PRO A 406 22.47 -25.44 -13.93
CA PRO A 406 22.13 -26.03 -15.21
C PRO A 406 21.81 -27.53 -15.17
N CYS A 407 22.03 -28.20 -14.03
CA CYS A 407 21.65 -29.60 -13.79
C CYS A 407 20.17 -29.72 -13.33
N CYS A 408 19.51 -28.63 -12.97
CA CYS A 408 18.06 -28.62 -12.85
C CYS A 408 17.50 -28.41 -14.27
N PRO A 409 16.71 -29.34 -14.83
CA PRO A 409 16.16 -29.14 -16.16
C PRO A 409 15.45 -27.80 -16.21
N SER A 410 15.77 -26.97 -17.19
CA SER A 410 15.24 -25.63 -17.46
C SER A 410 13.72 -25.61 -17.75
N SER A 411 12.97 -26.52 -17.19
CA SER A 411 11.54 -26.75 -17.37
C SER A 411 10.68 -26.61 -16.11
N ILE A 412 11.12 -25.86 -15.08
CA ILE A 412 10.14 -25.23 -14.18
C ILE A 412 9.53 -24.05 -14.95
N CYS A 413 9.08 -24.31 -16.16
CA CYS A 413 8.12 -23.50 -16.86
C CYS A 413 6.79 -23.71 -16.16
N TRP A 414 6.29 -22.71 -15.46
CA TRP A 414 4.90 -22.62 -15.06
C TRP A 414 4.07 -22.75 -16.35
N GLY A 415 3.56 -23.96 -16.57
CA GLY A 415 2.82 -24.29 -17.77
C GLY A 415 1.59 -23.41 -17.88
N ARG A 416 1.49 -22.72 -19.03
CA ARG A 416 0.21 -22.19 -19.51
C ARG A 416 -0.80 -23.34 -19.55
N LYS A 417 -1.86 -23.20 -18.81
CA LYS A 417 -3.18 -23.70 -19.21
C LYS A 417 -4.15 -22.55 -19.18
#